data_11b710eec0098fe0a27ca920d656a1a5
#
_entry.id   11b710eec0098fe0a27ca920d656a1a5
#
_cell.length_a   1.000
_cell.length_b   1.000
_cell.length_c   1.000
_cell.angle_alpha   90.00
_cell.angle_beta   90.00
_cell.angle_gamma   90.00
#
_symmetry.space_group_name_H-M   'P 1'
#
loop_
_entity.id
_entity.type
_entity.pdbx_description
1 polymer ?
#
loop_
_entity_poly.entity_id
_entity_poly.type
_entity_poly.pdbx_seq_one_letter_code
_entity_poly.pdbx_strand_id
1 'polypeptide(L)'
;MKTREQKSQLISDYEQILKENKSIVLTDFSRLKTKPLFEFKNRLFENQMKYLVVKNRLFKIVLDKLKLEIPAEILDKPLGIVFGGQDEILPAKLAFEFSKENENLKIEGGILDSKFIDASVVKSFALLPSKDELYIRLIGAINAPRVRFINALKYNPIMLINILKQRLVTKL
;
A
#
# COMPACT_ATOMS: atom_id res chain seq x y z
N MET A 1 -2.78 -16.40 -32.16
CA MET A 1 -1.83 -15.27 -31.94
C MET A 1 -2.62 -13.97 -32.01
N LYS A 2 -2.36 -12.97 -31.14
CA LYS A 2 -3.03 -11.67 -31.25
C LYS A 2 -2.52 -10.90 -32.47
N THR A 3 -3.43 -10.27 -33.22
CA THR A 3 -3.13 -9.45 -34.39
C THR A 3 -2.32 -8.18 -34.02
N ARG A 4 -1.74 -7.51 -35.02
CA ARG A 4 -0.95 -6.27 -34.80
C ARG A 4 -1.80 -5.17 -34.18
N GLU A 5 -3.06 -5.05 -34.60
CA GLU A 5 -4.03 -4.09 -34.05
C GLU A 5 -4.37 -4.37 -32.59
N GLN A 6 -4.60 -5.63 -32.22
CA GLN A 6 -4.83 -6.01 -30.82
C GLN A 6 -3.63 -5.75 -29.92
N LYS A 7 -2.41 -5.80 -30.44
CA LYS A 7 -1.20 -5.46 -29.70
C LYS A 7 -1.09 -3.95 -29.48
N SER A 8 -1.43 -3.14 -30.49
CA SER A 8 -1.43 -1.69 -30.37
C SER A 8 -2.50 -1.20 -29.39
N GLN A 9 -3.68 -1.81 -29.39
CA GLN A 9 -4.72 -1.53 -28.38
C GLN A 9 -4.24 -1.83 -26.96
N LEU A 10 -3.62 -2.99 -26.73
CA LEU A 10 -3.06 -3.33 -25.41
C LEU A 10 -1.97 -2.35 -24.94
N ILE A 11 -1.15 -1.86 -25.87
CA ILE A 11 -0.14 -0.85 -25.54
C ILE A 11 -0.82 0.45 -25.10
N SER A 12 -1.86 0.89 -25.81
CA SER A 12 -2.66 2.07 -25.44
C SER A 12 -3.32 1.89 -24.08
N ASP A 13 -3.92 0.72 -23.84
CA ASP A 13 -4.56 0.41 -22.55
C ASP A 13 -3.56 0.46 -21.39
N TYR A 14 -2.36 -0.10 -21.58
CA TYR A 14 -1.30 -0.06 -20.56
C TYR A 14 -0.79 1.37 -20.33
N GLU A 15 -0.63 2.17 -21.40
CA GLU A 15 -0.26 3.58 -21.26
C GLU A 15 -1.31 4.37 -20.50
N GLN A 16 -2.59 4.11 -20.76
CA GLN A 16 -3.70 4.75 -20.06
C GLN A 16 -3.72 4.38 -18.58
N ILE A 17 -3.59 3.08 -18.26
CA ILE A 17 -3.53 2.60 -16.87
C ILE A 17 -2.39 3.26 -16.11
N LEU A 18 -1.19 3.35 -16.70
CA LEU A 18 -0.02 3.96 -16.09
C LEU A 18 -0.15 5.48 -15.88
N LYS A 19 -0.94 6.16 -16.70
CA LYS A 19 -1.18 7.61 -16.59
C LYS A 19 -2.31 7.95 -15.62
N GLU A 20 -3.37 7.14 -15.59
CA GLU A 20 -4.55 7.40 -14.77
C GLU A 20 -4.32 7.01 -13.30
N ASN A 21 -3.48 6.02 -13.05
CA ASN A 21 -3.25 5.52 -11.69
C ASN A 21 -1.91 6.00 -11.15
N LYS A 22 -1.93 6.67 -10.02
CA LYS A 22 -0.72 7.17 -9.34
C LYS A 22 0.10 6.06 -8.70
N SER A 23 -0.55 5.00 -8.24
CA SER A 23 0.09 3.86 -7.56
C SER A 23 -0.24 2.56 -8.27
N ILE A 24 0.79 1.83 -8.63
CA ILE A 24 0.70 0.52 -9.29
C ILE A 24 1.67 -0.42 -8.60
N VAL A 25 1.23 -1.61 -8.22
CA VAL A 25 2.07 -2.63 -7.60
C VAL A 25 2.33 -3.75 -8.58
N LEU A 26 3.60 -4.11 -8.71
CA LEU A 26 4.08 -5.21 -9.55
C LEU A 26 4.22 -6.46 -8.71
N THR A 27 3.55 -7.53 -9.12
CA THR A 27 3.55 -8.82 -8.43
C THR A 27 3.96 -9.94 -9.36
N ASP A 28 4.75 -10.88 -8.85
CA ASP A 28 5.03 -12.15 -9.50
C ASP A 28 4.05 -13.21 -9.00
N PHE A 29 3.31 -13.80 -9.92
CA PHE A 29 2.32 -14.86 -9.65
C PHE A 29 2.72 -16.23 -10.19
N SER A 30 3.97 -16.41 -10.62
CA SER A 30 4.45 -17.64 -11.30
C SER A 30 4.17 -18.92 -10.51
N ARG A 31 4.19 -18.84 -9.19
CA ARG A 31 3.96 -19.99 -8.30
C ARG A 31 2.55 -20.06 -7.72
N LEU A 32 1.68 -19.10 -8.06
CA LEU A 32 0.34 -19.01 -7.50
C LEU A 32 -0.63 -19.94 -8.26
N LYS A 33 -1.38 -20.77 -7.53
CA LYS A 33 -2.45 -21.59 -8.09
C LYS A 33 -3.63 -20.71 -8.51
N THR A 34 -4.47 -21.22 -9.42
CA THR A 34 -5.61 -20.48 -9.98
C THR A 34 -6.65 -20.07 -8.93
N LYS A 35 -6.93 -20.94 -7.93
CA LYS A 35 -7.90 -20.62 -6.87
C LYS A 35 -7.49 -19.39 -6.04
N PRO A 36 -6.28 -19.35 -5.40
CA PRO A 36 -5.84 -18.16 -4.67
C PRO A 36 -5.77 -16.89 -5.55
N LEU A 37 -5.40 -17.02 -6.83
CA LEU A 37 -5.39 -15.88 -7.75
C LEU A 37 -6.80 -15.29 -7.95
N PHE A 38 -7.82 -16.16 -8.00
CA PHE A 38 -9.20 -15.71 -8.13
C PHE A 38 -9.70 -15.03 -6.85
N GLU A 39 -9.37 -15.58 -5.69
CA GLU A 39 -9.65 -14.96 -4.39
C GLU A 39 -9.00 -13.57 -4.26
N PHE A 40 -7.74 -13.46 -4.69
CA PHE A 40 -7.04 -12.18 -4.71
C PHE A 40 -7.74 -11.14 -5.60
N LYS A 41 -8.15 -11.55 -6.81
CA LYS A 41 -8.91 -10.67 -7.71
C LYS A 41 -10.23 -10.21 -7.11
N ASN A 42 -10.96 -11.11 -6.43
CA ASN A 42 -12.22 -10.76 -5.77
C ASN A 42 -12.02 -9.75 -4.64
N ARG A 43 -11.02 -9.94 -3.76
CA ARG A 43 -10.67 -8.99 -2.70
C ARG A 43 -10.28 -7.62 -3.25
N LEU A 44 -9.54 -7.59 -4.37
CA LEU A 44 -9.21 -6.34 -5.04
C LEU A 44 -10.45 -5.65 -5.63
N PHE A 45 -11.33 -6.42 -6.24
CA PHE A 45 -12.56 -5.89 -6.83
C PHE A 45 -13.50 -5.28 -5.79
N GLU A 46 -13.65 -5.89 -4.61
CA GLU A 46 -14.39 -5.35 -3.47
C GLU A 46 -13.88 -3.97 -3.03
N ASN A 47 -12.58 -3.72 -3.21
CA ASN A 47 -11.93 -2.44 -2.90
C ASN A 47 -11.77 -1.52 -4.14
N GLN A 48 -12.57 -1.73 -5.20
CA GLN A 48 -12.55 -0.93 -6.44
C GLN A 48 -11.20 -0.96 -7.16
N MET A 49 -10.41 -2.00 -6.94
CA MET A 49 -9.12 -2.21 -7.61
C MET A 49 -9.21 -3.31 -8.65
N LYS A 50 -8.27 -3.27 -9.58
CA LYS A 50 -8.19 -4.24 -10.67
C LYS A 50 -6.83 -4.94 -10.66
N TYR A 51 -6.86 -6.21 -11.03
CA TYR A 51 -5.67 -7.01 -11.27
C TYR A 51 -5.56 -7.37 -12.74
N LEU A 52 -4.47 -7.02 -13.37
CA LEU A 52 -4.22 -7.29 -14.77
C LEU A 52 -2.91 -8.07 -14.95
N VAL A 53 -2.98 -9.20 -15.63
CA VAL A 53 -1.78 -9.93 -16.05
C VAL A 53 -1.24 -9.31 -17.32
N VAL A 54 0.00 -8.82 -17.27
CA VAL A 54 0.62 -8.12 -18.40
C VAL A 54 1.48 -9.03 -19.24
N LYS A 55 1.61 -8.70 -20.53
CA LYS A 55 2.59 -9.33 -21.40
C LYS A 55 3.89 -8.53 -21.33
N ASN A 56 4.92 -9.09 -20.73
CA ASN A 56 6.18 -8.43 -20.42
C ASN A 56 6.78 -7.69 -21.64
N ARG A 57 6.78 -8.32 -22.82
CA ARG A 57 7.31 -7.69 -24.05
C ARG A 57 6.57 -6.43 -24.46
N LEU A 58 5.24 -6.39 -24.29
CA LEU A 58 4.45 -5.20 -24.61
C LEU A 58 4.56 -4.16 -23.49
N PHE A 59 4.61 -4.61 -22.25
CA PHE A 59 4.78 -3.74 -21.09
C PHE A 59 6.13 -3.00 -21.14
N LYS A 60 7.21 -3.69 -21.54
CA LYS A 60 8.53 -3.08 -21.73
C LYS A 60 8.48 -1.91 -22.74
N ILE A 61 7.79 -2.06 -23.85
CA ILE A 61 7.64 -0.98 -24.84
C ILE A 61 6.95 0.26 -24.24
N VAL A 62 5.97 0.05 -23.37
CA VAL A 62 5.26 1.14 -22.70
C VAL A 62 6.17 1.84 -21.67
N LEU A 63 6.93 1.07 -20.91
CA LEU A 63 7.89 1.61 -19.94
C LEU A 63 8.98 2.44 -20.62
N ASP A 64 9.53 1.95 -21.73
CA ASP A 64 10.53 2.66 -22.54
C ASP A 64 9.98 4.01 -23.06
N LYS A 65 8.71 4.02 -23.52
CA LYS A 65 8.03 5.25 -23.94
C LYS A 65 7.83 6.27 -22.80
N LEU A 66 7.54 5.78 -21.59
CA LEU A 66 7.32 6.61 -20.40
C LEU A 66 8.63 6.94 -19.66
N LYS A 67 9.78 6.45 -20.16
CA LYS A 67 11.12 6.61 -19.55
C LYS A 67 11.16 6.11 -18.10
N LEU A 68 10.47 5.01 -17.83
CA LEU A 68 10.46 4.35 -16.52
C LEU A 68 11.53 3.25 -16.52
N GLU A 69 12.55 3.41 -15.71
CA GLU A 69 13.62 2.43 -15.56
C GLU A 69 13.18 1.36 -14.54
N ILE A 70 12.85 0.17 -15.04
CA ILE A 70 12.57 -1.00 -14.21
C ILE A 70 13.67 -2.03 -14.42
N PRO A 71 14.23 -2.66 -13.38
CA PRO A 71 15.22 -3.72 -13.52
C PRO A 71 14.75 -4.83 -14.46
N ALA A 72 15.63 -5.24 -15.38
CA ALA A 72 15.31 -6.26 -16.38
C ALA A 72 14.90 -7.61 -15.75
N GLU A 73 15.47 -7.92 -14.59
CA GLU A 73 15.19 -9.13 -13.82
C GLU A 73 13.70 -9.29 -13.46
N ILE A 74 13.01 -8.17 -13.24
CA ILE A 74 11.58 -8.14 -12.91
C ILE A 74 10.75 -8.43 -14.16
N LEU A 75 11.18 -7.93 -15.31
CA LEU A 75 10.47 -8.07 -16.59
C LEU A 75 10.58 -9.49 -17.19
N ASP A 76 11.52 -10.31 -16.72
CA ASP A 76 11.65 -11.70 -17.19
C ASP A 76 10.66 -12.66 -16.51
N LYS A 77 10.06 -12.24 -15.39
CA LYS A 77 9.07 -13.04 -14.64
C LYS A 77 7.66 -12.76 -15.13
N PRO A 78 6.70 -13.70 -14.97
CA PRO A 78 5.30 -13.42 -15.24
C PRO A 78 4.76 -12.37 -14.27
N LEU A 79 4.44 -11.18 -14.80
CA LEU A 79 4.04 -10.03 -14.02
C LEU A 79 2.51 -9.84 -14.03
N GLY A 80 1.98 -9.59 -12.85
CA GLY A 80 0.66 -9.04 -12.62
C GLY A 80 0.76 -7.63 -12.04
N ILE A 81 -0.08 -6.74 -12.50
CA ILE A 81 -0.19 -5.39 -11.98
C ILE A 81 -1.47 -5.23 -11.20
N VAL A 82 -1.36 -4.66 -9.99
CA VAL A 82 -2.48 -4.21 -9.17
C VAL A 82 -2.58 -2.70 -9.33
N PHE A 83 -3.74 -2.19 -9.66
CA PHE A 83 -3.97 -0.77 -9.86
C PHE A 83 -5.42 -0.40 -9.58
N GLY A 84 -5.69 0.88 -9.40
CA GLY A 84 -7.02 1.42 -9.14
C GLY A 84 -7.19 1.89 -7.69
N GLY A 85 -8.39 2.42 -7.43
CA GLY A 85 -8.70 3.06 -6.16
C GLY A 85 -8.23 4.52 -6.11
N GLN A 86 -8.76 5.25 -5.14
CA GLN A 86 -8.38 6.66 -4.91
C GLN A 86 -7.17 6.78 -4.00
N ASP A 87 -6.83 5.70 -3.27
CA ASP A 87 -5.75 5.68 -2.30
C ASP A 87 -4.47 5.09 -2.90
N GLU A 88 -3.37 5.79 -2.73
CA GLU A 88 -2.05 5.40 -3.22
C GLU A 88 -1.45 4.22 -2.42
N ILE A 89 -1.89 4.04 -1.16
CA ILE A 89 -1.36 3.03 -0.22
C ILE A 89 -2.13 1.72 -0.29
N LEU A 90 -3.42 1.77 -0.60
CA LEU A 90 -4.32 0.62 -0.56
C LEU A 90 -3.87 -0.55 -1.45
N PRO A 91 -3.40 -0.33 -2.71
CA PRO A 91 -2.91 -1.41 -3.56
C PRO A 91 -1.72 -2.15 -2.96
N ALA A 92 -0.79 -1.41 -2.34
CA ALA A 92 0.39 -1.99 -1.69
C ALA A 92 -0.01 -2.79 -0.44
N LYS A 93 -0.97 -2.28 0.35
CA LYS A 93 -1.45 -2.94 1.58
C LYS A 93 -2.13 -4.27 1.27
N LEU A 94 -3.08 -4.30 0.33
CA LEU A 94 -3.78 -5.54 -0.04
C LEU A 94 -2.84 -6.56 -0.69
N ALA A 95 -1.93 -6.12 -1.56
CA ALA A 95 -0.94 -7.01 -2.14
C ALA A 95 -0.01 -7.62 -1.07
N PHE A 96 0.37 -6.84 -0.05
CA PHE A 96 1.22 -7.29 1.04
C PHE A 96 0.48 -8.23 2.01
N GLU A 97 -0.76 -7.93 2.38
CA GLU A 97 -1.59 -8.80 3.22
C GLU A 97 -1.78 -10.16 2.56
N PHE A 98 -2.11 -10.17 1.27
CA PHE A 98 -2.24 -11.42 0.52
C PHE A 98 -0.90 -12.16 0.35
N SER A 99 0.21 -11.44 0.20
CA SER A 99 1.55 -12.04 0.15
C SER A 99 1.95 -12.71 1.47
N LYS A 100 1.43 -12.25 2.62
CA LYS A 100 1.61 -12.91 3.93
C LYS A 100 0.77 -14.19 4.06
N GLU A 101 -0.45 -14.19 3.51
CA GLU A 101 -1.32 -15.36 3.51
C GLU A 101 -0.83 -16.42 2.52
N ASN A 102 -0.24 -16.00 1.40
CA ASN A 102 0.21 -16.84 0.30
C ASN A 102 1.64 -16.49 -0.12
N GLU A 103 2.61 -17.23 0.39
CA GLU A 103 4.05 -17.05 0.09
C GLU A 103 4.41 -17.16 -1.39
N ASN A 104 3.49 -17.71 -2.20
CA ASN A 104 3.65 -17.88 -3.64
C ASN A 104 3.41 -16.57 -4.43
N LEU A 105 2.80 -15.56 -3.84
CA LEU A 105 2.70 -14.22 -4.43
C LEU A 105 3.86 -13.36 -3.92
N LYS A 106 4.72 -12.92 -4.83
CA LYS A 106 5.84 -12.04 -4.48
C LYS A 106 5.60 -10.65 -5.01
N ILE A 107 5.89 -9.65 -4.18
CA ILE A 107 5.92 -8.26 -4.58
C ILE A 107 7.33 -7.98 -5.10
N GLU A 108 7.43 -7.61 -6.36
CA GLU A 108 8.72 -7.32 -7.03
C GLU A 108 9.03 -5.82 -7.02
N GLY A 109 8.03 -4.97 -6.85
CA GLY A 109 8.17 -3.51 -6.79
C GLY A 109 6.86 -2.81 -7.07
N GLY A 110 6.95 -1.52 -7.36
CA GLY A 110 5.80 -0.71 -7.71
C GLY A 110 6.18 0.53 -8.53
N ILE A 111 5.18 1.21 -9.01
CA ILE A 111 5.31 2.50 -9.68
C ILE A 111 4.46 3.49 -8.90
N LEU A 112 5.08 4.55 -8.40
CA LEU A 112 4.42 5.64 -7.68
C LEU A 112 4.81 6.97 -8.33
N ASP A 113 3.84 7.76 -8.72
CA ASP A 113 4.05 9.06 -9.39
C ASP A 113 5.07 8.99 -10.54
N SER A 114 4.94 7.97 -11.40
CA SER A 114 5.84 7.73 -12.53
C SER A 114 7.30 7.46 -12.13
N LYS A 115 7.53 6.94 -10.93
CA LYS A 115 8.86 6.48 -10.47
C LYS A 115 8.77 5.03 -10.04
N PHE A 116 9.77 4.25 -10.40
CA PHE A 116 9.88 2.89 -9.90
C PHE A 116 10.34 2.89 -8.44
N ILE A 117 9.73 2.04 -7.64
CA ILE A 117 10.07 1.78 -6.24
C ILE A 117 10.30 0.30 -6.00
N ASP A 118 11.32 -0.03 -5.25
CA ASP A 118 11.68 -1.41 -4.91
C ASP A 118 10.66 -2.11 -4.02
N ALA A 119 10.67 -3.44 -4.02
CA ALA A 119 9.82 -4.26 -3.18
C ALA A 119 9.94 -3.94 -1.68
N SER A 120 11.13 -3.55 -1.20
CA SER A 120 11.36 -3.13 0.18
C SER A 120 10.57 -1.88 0.56
N VAL A 121 10.53 -0.92 -0.36
CA VAL A 121 9.79 0.34 -0.18
C VAL A 121 8.28 0.10 -0.27
N VAL A 122 7.82 -0.73 -1.22
CA VAL A 122 6.40 -1.13 -1.32
C VAL A 122 5.93 -1.80 -0.02
N LYS A 123 6.75 -2.67 0.57
CA LYS A 123 6.45 -3.29 1.86
C LYS A 123 6.35 -2.26 2.99
N SER A 124 7.22 -1.26 3.00
CA SER A 124 7.17 -0.18 3.98
C SER A 124 5.89 0.65 3.84
N PHE A 125 5.46 0.96 2.60
CA PHE A 125 4.17 1.59 2.34
C PHE A 125 2.99 0.74 2.79
N ALA A 126 3.04 -0.56 2.59
CA ALA A 126 2.00 -1.49 3.02
C ALA A 126 1.85 -1.56 4.57
N LEU A 127 2.90 -1.25 5.31
CA LEU A 127 2.88 -1.18 6.77
C LEU A 127 2.34 0.15 7.31
N LEU A 128 2.16 1.15 6.46
CA LEU A 128 1.59 2.42 6.87
C LEU A 128 0.11 2.25 7.26
N PRO A 129 -0.34 2.98 8.29
CA PRO A 129 -1.77 3.08 8.60
C PRO A 129 -2.57 3.65 7.43
N SER A 130 -3.88 3.47 7.46
CA SER A 130 -4.78 4.10 6.50
C SER A 130 -4.63 5.63 6.51
N LYS A 131 -5.03 6.28 5.43
CA LYS A 131 -4.96 7.74 5.30
C LYS A 131 -5.69 8.45 6.45
N ASP A 132 -6.84 7.93 6.83
CA ASP A 132 -7.63 8.47 7.94
C ASP A 132 -6.92 8.29 9.29
N GLU A 133 -6.29 7.14 9.52
CA GLU A 133 -5.48 6.92 10.72
C GLU A 133 -4.27 7.85 10.78
N LEU A 134 -3.64 8.14 9.64
CA LEU A 134 -2.54 9.12 9.57
C LEU A 134 -3.03 10.52 9.94
N TYR A 135 -4.20 10.94 9.48
CA TYR A 135 -4.80 12.21 9.88
C TYR A 135 -5.10 12.24 11.38
N ILE A 136 -5.67 11.19 11.94
CA ILE A 136 -5.94 11.08 13.39
C ILE A 136 -4.62 11.20 14.18
N ARG A 137 -3.57 10.51 13.77
CA ARG A 137 -2.25 10.60 14.41
C ARG A 137 -1.64 12.00 14.31
N LEU A 138 -1.77 12.65 13.15
CA LEU A 138 -1.30 14.02 12.95
C LEU A 138 -2.04 15.00 13.88
N ILE A 139 -3.36 14.94 13.93
CA ILE A 139 -4.17 15.77 14.84
C ILE A 139 -3.80 15.48 16.29
N GLY A 140 -3.62 14.21 16.65
CA GLY A 140 -3.16 13.81 17.97
C GLY A 140 -1.78 14.38 18.32
N ALA A 141 -0.82 14.34 17.39
CA ALA A 141 0.51 14.91 17.59
C ALA A 141 0.49 16.44 17.79
N ILE A 142 -0.35 17.15 17.05
CA ILE A 142 -0.54 18.60 17.19
C ILE A 142 -1.16 18.95 18.56
N ASN A 143 -2.10 18.14 19.05
CA ASN A 143 -2.76 18.36 20.34
C ASN A 143 -1.96 17.84 21.55
N ALA A 144 -1.03 16.92 21.35
CA ALA A 144 -0.25 16.30 22.44
C ALA A 144 0.43 17.31 23.39
N PRO A 145 1.08 18.40 22.93
CA PRO A 145 1.68 19.38 23.82
C PRO A 145 0.65 20.07 24.73
N ARG A 146 -0.53 20.39 24.20
CA ARG A 146 -1.61 21.01 24.97
C ARG A 146 -2.11 20.08 26.07
N VAL A 147 -2.34 18.83 25.74
CA VAL A 147 -2.79 17.79 26.69
C VAL A 147 -1.72 17.56 27.76
N ARG A 148 -0.45 17.48 27.39
CA ARG A 148 0.67 17.34 28.33
C ARG A 148 0.75 18.54 29.30
N PHE A 149 0.59 19.75 28.79
CA PHE A 149 0.59 20.94 29.61
C PHE A 149 -0.56 20.97 30.63
N ILE A 150 -1.78 20.66 30.19
CA ILE A 150 -2.95 20.57 31.07
C ILE A 150 -2.74 19.48 32.14
N ASN A 151 -2.20 18.34 31.75
CA ASN A 151 -1.93 17.25 32.68
C ASN A 151 -0.84 17.61 33.70
N ALA A 152 0.21 18.33 33.28
CA ALA A 152 1.23 18.84 34.19
C ALA A 152 0.65 19.80 35.24
N LEU A 153 -0.26 20.67 34.84
CA LEU A 153 -0.96 21.60 35.79
C LEU A 153 -1.87 20.84 36.74
N LYS A 154 -2.54 19.79 36.30
CA LYS A 154 -3.46 18.99 37.11
C LYS A 154 -2.73 17.98 38.02
N TYR A 155 -1.52 17.58 37.69
CA TYR A 155 -0.79 16.52 38.37
C TYR A 155 -0.55 16.87 39.87
N ASN A 156 -0.03 18.05 40.16
CA ASN A 156 0.30 18.45 41.52
C ASN A 156 -0.93 18.52 42.47
N PRO A 157 -2.05 19.15 42.09
CA PRO A 157 -3.29 19.15 42.90
C PRO A 157 -3.84 17.73 43.13
N ILE A 158 -3.86 16.88 42.08
CA ILE A 158 -4.38 15.51 42.19
C ILE A 158 -3.51 14.69 43.14
N MET A 159 -2.19 14.81 43.05
CA MET A 159 -1.25 14.12 43.93
C MET A 159 -1.44 14.53 45.38
N LEU A 160 -1.63 15.83 45.65
CA LEU A 160 -1.90 16.32 46.99
C LEU A 160 -3.20 15.73 47.57
N ILE A 161 -4.26 15.71 46.78
CA ILE A 161 -5.57 15.14 47.19
C ILE A 161 -5.41 13.63 47.48
N ASN A 162 -4.65 12.90 46.68
CA ASN A 162 -4.42 11.47 46.89
C ASN A 162 -3.63 11.19 48.17
N ILE A 163 -2.61 12.01 48.49
CA ILE A 163 -1.84 11.90 49.73
C ILE A 163 -2.74 12.18 50.94
N LEU A 164 -3.56 13.20 50.88
CA LEU A 164 -4.52 13.54 51.94
C LEU A 164 -5.54 12.41 52.17
N LYS A 165 -6.07 11.81 51.07
CA LYS A 165 -6.98 10.67 51.17
C LYS A 165 -6.30 9.44 51.81
N GLN A 166 -5.07 9.14 51.40
CA GLN A 166 -4.32 8.02 52.00
C GLN A 166 -4.09 8.22 53.50
N ARG A 167 -3.75 9.45 53.95
CA ARG A 167 -3.57 9.73 55.38
C ARG A 167 -4.87 9.62 56.19
N LEU A 168 -6.01 9.94 55.59
CA LEU A 168 -7.32 9.79 56.24
C LEU A 168 -7.68 8.31 56.42
N VAL A 169 -7.40 7.48 55.42
CA VAL A 169 -7.65 6.02 55.51
C VAL A 169 -6.73 5.31 56.47
N THR A 170 -5.50 5.80 56.68
CA THR A 170 -4.52 5.18 57.57
C THR A 170 -4.72 5.63 59.07
N LYS A 171 -5.59 6.60 59.34
CA LYS A 171 -5.94 7.06 60.69
C LYS A 171 -7.26 6.50 61.24
N LEU A 172 -7.98 5.71 60.44
CA LEU A 172 -9.14 4.89 60.82
C LEU A 172 -8.68 3.44 61.00
#